data_72ac29f1214ae33390478feda4ad5616
#
_entry.id   72ac29f1214ae33390478feda4ad5616
#
_cell.length_a   1.000
_cell.length_b   1.000
_cell.length_c   1.000
_cell.angle_alpha   90.00
_cell.angle_beta   90.00
_cell.angle_gamma   90.00
#
_symmetry.space_group_name_H-M   'P 1'
#
loop_
_entity.id
_entity.type
_entity.pdbx_description
1 polymer ?
#
loop_
_entity_poly.entity_id
_entity_poly.type
_entity_poly.pdbx_seq_one_letter_code
_entity_poly.pdbx_strand_id
1 'polypeptide(L)'
;LGLSTIIESDSVTQLGPGLIRMAVGRAGYVGRVRLEEGSLAIAAAVDSRALAGSNPCQVVREILAEAAGLDVDLSQAKWQGTQRLTRSRPSLGGRNLFILGDAAGYAEPFTGEGMAWSLIQGKRIAPLAREALEGWNPSLLRAWEEDYRRIIGRRRSACRLLSLTLRSPTFCRGIVAAISVAPSLLNPLLMGMNRADLKGMGAP
;
A
#
# COMPACT_ATOMS: atom_id res chain seq x y z
N LEU A 1 1.25 0.90 11.83
CA LEU A 1 1.60 2.30 11.66
C LEU A 1 2.50 2.46 10.44
N GLY A 2 2.42 3.59 9.74
CA GLY A 2 3.36 3.95 8.68
C GLY A 2 4.43 4.89 9.22
N LEU A 3 5.65 4.72 8.75
CA LEU A 3 6.78 5.62 9.00
C LEU A 3 7.42 5.97 7.67
N SER A 4 7.89 7.20 7.52
CA SER A 4 8.65 7.59 6.34
C SER A 4 9.73 8.61 6.71
N THR A 5 10.81 8.59 5.93
CA THR A 5 11.89 9.58 5.99
C THR A 5 12.59 9.64 4.65
N ILE A 6 13.27 10.76 4.42
CA ILE A 6 14.23 10.92 3.32
C ILE A 6 15.57 11.24 3.95
N ILE A 7 16.62 10.56 3.53
CA ILE A 7 17.97 10.76 4.01
C ILE A 7 18.95 10.96 2.83
N GLU A 8 19.92 11.81 3.04
CA GLU A 8 21.11 11.87 2.20
C GLU A 8 22.07 10.79 2.70
N SER A 9 22.50 9.90 1.85
CA SER A 9 23.40 8.82 2.25
C SER A 9 24.28 8.36 1.10
N ASP A 10 25.57 8.31 1.35
CA ASP A 10 26.55 7.75 0.42
C ASP A 10 26.40 6.22 0.26
N SER A 11 25.76 5.56 1.23
CA SER A 11 25.40 4.12 1.15
C SER A 11 24.29 3.81 0.14
N VAL A 12 23.71 4.83 -0.49
CA VAL A 12 22.68 4.72 -1.54
C VAL A 12 23.21 4.12 -2.84
N THR A 13 24.54 4.12 -3.04
CA THR A 13 25.18 3.63 -4.28
C THR A 13 24.85 2.16 -4.63
N GLN A 14 24.40 1.37 -3.67
CA GLN A 14 23.99 -0.02 -3.89
C GLN A 14 22.55 -0.18 -4.41
N LEU A 15 21.76 0.90 -4.44
CA LEU A 15 20.39 0.88 -4.96
C LEU A 15 20.35 1.52 -6.34
N GLY A 16 20.23 0.71 -7.39
CA GLY A 16 20.06 1.21 -8.76
C GLY A 16 18.82 2.09 -8.90
N PRO A 17 18.83 3.08 -9.82
CA PRO A 17 17.67 3.92 -10.08
C PRO A 17 16.49 3.10 -10.57
N GLY A 18 15.26 3.52 -10.25
CA GLY A 18 14.03 2.84 -10.68
C GLY A 18 13.72 1.53 -9.97
N LEU A 19 14.48 1.17 -8.93
CA LEU A 19 14.26 -0.04 -8.14
C LEU A 19 13.68 0.30 -6.77
N ILE A 20 12.61 -0.40 -6.40
CA ILE A 20 12.11 -0.42 -5.02
C ILE A 20 12.58 -1.73 -4.39
N ARG A 21 13.34 -1.64 -3.30
CA ARG A 21 13.76 -2.81 -2.53
C ARG A 21 12.97 -2.90 -1.23
N MET A 22 12.35 -4.06 -1.04
CA MET A 22 11.56 -4.37 0.15
C MET A 22 12.35 -5.28 1.08
N ALA A 23 12.40 -4.91 2.34
CA ALA A 23 12.91 -5.75 3.43
C ALA A 23 11.75 -6.12 4.35
N VAL A 24 11.56 -7.42 4.61
CA VAL A 24 10.45 -7.93 5.42
C VAL A 24 11.00 -8.63 6.64
N GLY A 25 10.72 -8.08 7.82
CA GLY A 25 11.13 -8.63 9.13
C GLY A 25 9.91 -8.90 10.02
N ARG A 26 10.17 -9.32 11.25
CA ARG A 26 9.11 -9.67 12.22
C ARG A 26 8.28 -8.47 12.67
N ALA A 27 8.90 -7.28 12.76
CA ALA A 27 8.24 -6.06 13.21
C ALA A 27 7.45 -5.36 12.10
N GLY A 28 7.57 -5.81 10.84
CA GLY A 28 6.93 -5.19 9.67
C GLY A 28 7.80 -5.27 8.44
N TYR A 29 7.65 -4.31 7.55
CA TYR A 29 8.47 -4.23 6.34
C TYR A 29 8.91 -2.80 6.04
N VAL A 30 9.99 -2.68 5.28
CA VAL A 30 10.63 -1.43 4.88
C VAL A 30 10.83 -1.43 3.38
N GLY A 31 10.29 -0.43 2.70
CA GLY A 31 10.57 -0.14 1.30
C GLY A 31 11.62 0.95 1.19
N ARG A 32 12.56 0.80 0.26
CA ARG A 32 13.60 1.78 -0.03
C ARG A 32 13.65 2.06 -1.51
N VAL A 33 13.74 3.33 -1.87
CA VAL A 33 13.88 3.79 -3.25
C VAL A 33 14.86 4.95 -3.33
N ARG A 34 15.72 4.93 -4.33
CA ARG A 34 16.60 6.06 -4.65
C ARG A 34 15.79 7.08 -5.42
N LEU A 35 15.78 8.32 -4.94
CA LEU A 35 15.18 9.47 -5.62
C LEU A 35 16.09 10.03 -6.70
N GLU A 36 15.55 10.86 -7.57
CA GLU A 36 16.25 11.41 -8.74
C GLU A 36 17.46 12.26 -8.35
N GLU A 37 17.37 13.02 -7.25
CA GLU A 37 18.43 13.82 -6.68
C GLU A 37 19.49 13.01 -5.92
N GLY A 38 19.35 11.70 -5.85
CA GLY A 38 20.31 10.79 -5.21
C GLY A 38 20.04 10.48 -3.75
N SER A 39 19.06 11.14 -3.10
CA SER A 39 18.64 10.81 -1.73
C SER A 39 17.91 9.47 -1.66
N LEU A 40 17.80 8.91 -0.46
CA LEU A 40 17.11 7.66 -0.18
C LEU A 40 15.79 7.94 0.53
N ALA A 41 14.69 7.62 -0.13
CA ALA A 41 13.38 7.56 0.52
C ALA A 41 13.19 6.19 1.17
N ILE A 42 12.80 6.20 2.43
CA ILE A 42 12.50 5.03 3.23
C ILE A 42 11.05 5.13 3.71
N ALA A 43 10.27 4.11 3.43
CA ALA A 43 8.91 3.99 3.92
C ALA A 43 8.74 2.62 4.60
N ALA A 44 8.15 2.62 5.79
CA ALA A 44 7.95 1.40 6.57
C ALA A 44 6.50 1.26 7.02
N ALA A 45 6.02 0.04 7.04
CA ALA A 45 4.81 -0.33 7.75
C ALA A 45 5.19 -1.26 8.91
N VAL A 46 4.98 -0.78 10.12
CA VAL A 46 5.45 -1.45 11.33
C VAL A 46 4.28 -1.79 12.26
N ASP A 47 4.43 -2.87 13.02
CA ASP A 47 3.50 -3.20 14.08
C ASP A 47 3.56 -2.12 15.17
N SER A 48 2.40 -1.67 15.61
CA SER A 48 2.31 -0.67 16.69
C SER A 48 2.92 -1.16 17.99
N ARG A 49 2.94 -2.47 18.23
CA ARG A 49 3.57 -3.07 19.42
C ARG A 49 5.08 -2.97 19.37
N ALA A 50 5.69 -3.06 18.20
CA ALA A 50 7.13 -2.91 18.04
C ALA A 50 7.60 -1.46 18.29
N LEU A 51 6.71 -0.48 18.09
CA LEU A 51 6.99 0.92 18.41
C LEU A 51 6.71 1.30 19.86
N ALA A 52 6.02 0.43 20.62
CA ALA A 52 5.71 0.71 22.02
C ALA A 52 7.02 0.63 22.84
N GLY A 53 7.52 1.80 23.24
CA GLY A 53 8.78 1.92 23.99
C GLY A 53 10.06 1.88 23.16
N SER A 54 9.95 1.89 21.82
CA SER A 54 11.10 1.88 20.90
C SER A 54 11.11 3.12 20.00
N ASN A 55 12.31 3.51 19.57
CA ASN A 55 12.50 4.58 18.60
C ASN A 55 12.20 4.06 17.17
N PRO A 56 11.50 4.83 16.31
CA PRO A 56 11.31 4.48 14.90
C PRO A 56 12.58 4.07 14.15
N CYS A 57 13.68 4.77 14.39
CA CYS A 57 14.99 4.46 13.83
C CYS A 57 15.44 3.05 14.18
N GLN A 58 15.32 2.66 15.44
CA GLN A 58 15.73 1.33 15.92
C GLN A 58 14.89 0.23 15.26
N VAL A 59 13.57 0.37 15.25
CA VAL A 59 12.68 -0.63 14.64
C VAL A 59 12.96 -0.82 13.15
N VAL A 60 13.18 0.27 12.42
CA VAL A 60 13.51 0.19 10.99
C VAL A 60 14.88 -0.44 10.76
N ARG A 61 15.90 -0.10 11.57
CA ARG A 61 17.22 -0.75 11.50
C ARG A 61 17.15 -2.25 11.77
N GLU A 62 16.40 -2.67 12.79
CA GLU A 62 16.21 -4.08 13.10
C GLU A 62 15.57 -4.85 11.92
N ILE A 63 14.55 -4.28 11.27
CA ILE A 63 13.93 -4.88 10.08
C ILE A 63 14.95 -5.00 8.93
N LEU A 64 15.75 -3.96 8.69
CA LEU A 64 16.75 -3.95 7.63
C LEU A 64 17.88 -4.96 7.89
N ALA A 65 18.35 -5.04 9.12
CA ALA A 65 19.37 -5.99 9.54
C ALA A 65 18.85 -7.45 9.45
N GLU A 66 17.64 -7.72 9.96
CA GLU A 66 17.03 -9.06 9.95
C GLU A 66 16.78 -9.58 8.54
N ALA A 67 16.25 -8.72 7.66
CA ALA A 67 15.75 -9.13 6.35
C ALA A 67 16.81 -9.05 5.23
N ALA A 68 17.78 -8.16 5.35
CA ALA A 68 18.71 -7.83 4.27
C ALA A 68 20.18 -7.75 4.72
N GLY A 69 20.48 -7.98 5.99
CA GLY A 69 21.83 -7.84 6.55
C GLY A 69 22.40 -6.42 6.40
N LEU A 70 21.53 -5.41 6.32
CA LEU A 70 21.92 -4.03 6.06
C LEU A 70 21.97 -3.24 7.36
N ASP A 71 23.09 -2.60 7.59
CA ASP A 71 23.23 -1.54 8.58
C ASP A 71 23.22 -0.18 7.87
N VAL A 72 22.15 0.58 8.08
CA VAL A 72 21.96 1.91 7.52
C VAL A 72 21.98 2.91 8.65
N ASP A 73 22.82 3.91 8.55
CA ASP A 73 22.82 5.01 9.52
C ASP A 73 21.54 5.85 9.35
N LEU A 74 20.67 5.77 10.34
CA LEU A 74 19.42 6.51 10.41
C LEU A 74 19.40 7.52 11.56
N SER A 75 20.57 7.82 12.14
CA SER A 75 20.70 8.70 13.31
C SER A 75 20.16 10.11 13.06
N GLN A 76 20.34 10.62 11.84
CA GLN A 76 19.90 11.95 11.40
C GLN A 76 18.50 11.93 10.73
N ALA A 77 17.87 10.78 10.64
CA ALA A 77 16.59 10.64 9.97
C ALA A 77 15.45 11.37 10.70
N LYS A 78 14.78 12.27 10.00
CA LYS A 78 13.58 12.94 10.49
C LYS A 78 12.35 12.12 10.11
N TRP A 79 11.81 11.38 11.06
CA TRP A 79 10.69 10.49 10.85
C TRP A 79 9.36 11.20 10.83
N GLN A 80 8.56 10.88 9.82
CA GLN A 80 7.14 11.21 9.76
C GLN A 80 6.34 9.95 10.03
N GLY A 81 5.34 10.02 10.92
CA GLY A 81 4.48 8.93 11.29
C GLY A 81 3.05 9.11 10.76
N THR A 82 2.38 8.00 10.45
CA THR A 82 0.95 8.02 10.12
C THR A 82 0.13 7.37 11.23
N GLN A 83 -1.18 7.61 11.21
CA GLN A 83 -2.13 6.80 11.96
C GLN A 83 -2.13 5.35 11.46
N ARG A 84 -2.97 4.48 12.07
CA ARG A 84 -3.14 3.10 11.61
C ARG A 84 -3.42 3.05 10.11
N LEU A 85 -2.60 2.29 9.40
CA LEU A 85 -2.71 2.17 7.93
C LEU A 85 -4.00 1.45 7.53
N THR A 86 -4.34 0.33 8.18
CA THR A 86 -5.58 -0.40 7.85
C THR A 86 -6.77 0.27 8.52
N ARG A 87 -7.64 0.84 7.70
CA ARG A 87 -8.87 1.53 8.14
C ARG A 87 -10.04 1.09 7.29
N SER A 88 -11.22 1.07 7.90
CA SER A 88 -12.49 0.83 7.21
C SER A 88 -13.58 1.76 7.74
N ARG A 89 -14.55 2.05 6.90
CA ARG A 89 -15.72 2.83 7.28
C ARG A 89 -16.99 1.98 7.19
N PRO A 90 -17.95 2.20 8.07
CA PRO A 90 -19.25 1.51 8.02
C PRO A 90 -20.11 1.99 6.85
N SER A 91 -19.99 3.26 6.45
CA SER A 91 -20.68 3.84 5.30
C SER A 91 -19.72 4.67 4.46
N LEU A 92 -19.98 4.70 3.16
CA LEU A 92 -19.19 5.45 2.16
C LEU A 92 -19.80 6.79 1.81
N GLY A 93 -20.63 7.33 2.65
CA GLY A 93 -21.20 8.66 2.43
C GLY A 93 -22.39 8.97 3.33
N GLY A 94 -23.15 9.95 2.92
CA GLY A 94 -24.38 10.44 3.55
C GLY A 94 -25.17 11.29 2.57
N ARG A 95 -26.14 12.05 3.06
CA ARG A 95 -26.89 12.97 2.21
C ARG A 95 -25.96 13.96 1.52
N ASN A 96 -25.99 14.01 0.18
CA ASN A 96 -25.17 14.87 -0.67
C ASN A 96 -23.65 14.67 -0.48
N LEU A 97 -23.22 13.49 -0.01
CA LEU A 97 -21.82 13.18 0.25
C LEU A 97 -21.49 11.77 -0.21
N PHE A 98 -20.42 11.64 -0.98
CA PHE A 98 -19.75 10.37 -1.29
C PHE A 98 -18.33 10.38 -0.74
N ILE A 99 -17.89 9.27 -0.21
CA ILE A 99 -16.53 9.06 0.30
C ILE A 99 -15.81 8.07 -0.61
N LEU A 100 -14.61 8.43 -1.08
CA LEU A 100 -13.79 7.61 -1.97
C LEU A 100 -12.30 7.71 -1.61
N GLY A 101 -11.46 6.98 -2.33
CA GLY A 101 -10.02 6.92 -2.08
C GLY A 101 -9.68 6.37 -0.69
N ASP A 102 -8.60 6.83 -0.10
CA ASP A 102 -8.14 6.42 1.22
C ASP A 102 -9.12 6.77 2.33
N ALA A 103 -9.96 7.77 2.11
CA ALA A 103 -11.02 8.14 3.03
C ALA A 103 -12.13 7.08 3.13
N ALA A 104 -12.39 6.33 2.06
CA ALA A 104 -13.36 5.22 2.05
C ALA A 104 -12.83 3.98 2.78
N GLY A 105 -11.52 3.86 2.88
CA GLY A 105 -10.83 2.81 3.58
C GLY A 105 -9.46 2.56 2.98
N TYR A 106 -8.52 2.21 3.82
CA TYR A 106 -7.15 1.95 3.44
C TYR A 106 -6.80 0.49 3.74
N ALA A 107 -6.25 -0.21 2.79
CA ALA A 107 -5.61 -1.50 2.97
C ALA A 107 -4.09 -1.32 2.90
N GLU A 108 -3.36 -2.25 3.45
CA GLU A 108 -1.91 -2.30 3.51
C GLU A 108 -1.23 -1.78 2.23
N PRO A 109 -0.26 -0.84 2.31
CA PRO A 109 0.34 -0.18 1.15
C PRO A 109 1.37 -1.04 0.39
N PHE A 110 1.61 -2.28 0.78
CA PHE A 110 2.67 -3.13 0.23
C PHE A 110 2.65 -3.23 -1.30
N THR A 111 1.46 -3.26 -1.90
CA THR A 111 1.29 -3.39 -3.35
C THR A 111 1.40 -2.06 -4.10
N GLY A 112 1.38 -0.92 -3.42
CA GLY A 112 1.44 0.41 -4.04
C GLY A 112 0.19 0.81 -4.84
N GLU A 113 -0.90 0.05 -4.79
CA GLU A 113 -2.09 0.24 -5.66
C GLU A 113 -3.04 1.36 -5.20
N GLY A 114 -2.78 2.04 -4.08
CA GLY A 114 -3.70 3.03 -3.49
C GLY A 114 -4.11 4.14 -4.46
N MET A 115 -3.16 4.68 -5.23
CA MET A 115 -3.43 5.72 -6.24
C MET A 115 -4.31 5.20 -7.37
N ALA A 116 -4.00 4.02 -7.90
CA ALA A 116 -4.80 3.39 -8.96
C ALA A 116 -6.25 3.12 -8.49
N TRP A 117 -6.41 2.65 -7.26
CA TRP A 117 -7.75 2.43 -6.69
C TRP A 117 -8.53 3.74 -6.53
N SER A 118 -7.87 4.81 -6.12
CA SER A 118 -8.51 6.13 -5.98
C SER A 118 -8.98 6.67 -7.33
N LEU A 119 -8.17 6.51 -8.38
CA LEU A 119 -8.54 6.92 -9.75
C LEU A 119 -9.73 6.10 -10.30
N ILE A 120 -9.73 4.78 -10.08
CA ILE A 120 -10.84 3.91 -10.46
C ILE A 120 -12.11 4.32 -9.73
N GLN A 121 -12.03 4.59 -8.44
CA GLN A 121 -13.16 5.05 -7.63
C GLN A 121 -13.70 6.39 -8.14
N GLY A 122 -12.81 7.36 -8.44
CA GLY A 122 -13.19 8.65 -9.00
C GLY A 122 -13.96 8.52 -10.32
N LYS A 123 -13.47 7.66 -11.22
CA LYS A 123 -14.17 7.38 -12.48
C LYS A 123 -15.55 6.75 -12.27
N ARG A 124 -15.66 5.83 -11.32
CA ARG A 124 -16.93 5.10 -11.04
C ARG A 124 -17.97 5.96 -10.35
N ILE A 125 -17.54 6.85 -9.45
CA ILE A 125 -18.47 7.72 -8.73
C ILE A 125 -19.02 8.87 -9.60
N ALA A 126 -18.30 9.27 -10.65
CA ALA A 126 -18.64 10.45 -11.45
C ALA A 126 -20.06 10.43 -12.03
N PRO A 127 -20.60 9.33 -12.59
CA PRO A 127 -21.99 9.26 -13.04
C PRO A 127 -22.98 9.47 -11.89
N LEU A 128 -22.76 8.84 -10.75
CA LEU A 128 -23.63 8.96 -9.57
C LEU A 128 -23.59 10.38 -8.98
N ALA A 129 -22.42 11.01 -9.00
CA ALA A 129 -22.26 12.39 -8.57
C ALA A 129 -23.01 13.36 -9.51
N ARG A 130 -23.01 13.12 -10.82
CA ARG A 130 -23.79 13.90 -11.78
C ARG A 130 -25.29 13.76 -11.52
N GLU A 131 -25.78 12.54 -11.34
CA GLU A 131 -27.19 12.28 -11.02
C GLU A 131 -27.59 12.96 -9.71
N ALA A 132 -26.72 12.96 -8.72
CA ALA A 132 -26.96 13.62 -7.44
C ALA A 132 -27.11 15.15 -7.55
N LEU A 133 -26.53 15.79 -8.59
CA LEU A 133 -26.73 17.24 -8.86
C LEU A 133 -28.14 17.55 -9.36
N GLU A 134 -28.79 16.60 -10.04
CA GLU A 134 -30.17 16.74 -10.50
C GLU A 134 -31.15 16.51 -9.34
N GLY A 135 -30.76 15.74 -8.33
CA GLY A 135 -31.52 15.51 -7.12
C GLY A 135 -30.97 14.34 -6.31
N TRP A 136 -30.73 14.60 -5.03
CA TRP A 136 -30.22 13.55 -4.14
C TRP A 136 -31.26 12.45 -3.88
N ASN A 137 -30.88 11.20 -4.15
CA ASN A 137 -31.62 10.01 -3.80
C ASN A 137 -30.73 9.04 -2.98
N PRO A 138 -31.21 8.52 -1.83
CA PRO A 138 -30.45 7.53 -1.05
C PRO A 138 -30.04 6.26 -1.79
N SER A 139 -30.70 5.93 -2.92
CA SER A 139 -30.30 4.82 -3.79
C SER A 139 -28.92 5.03 -4.40
N LEU A 140 -28.50 6.27 -4.65
CA LEU A 140 -27.18 6.62 -5.18
C LEU A 140 -26.07 6.20 -4.24
N LEU A 141 -26.24 6.43 -2.94
CA LEU A 141 -25.27 5.97 -1.95
C LEU A 141 -25.20 4.43 -1.91
N ARG A 142 -26.36 3.74 -1.95
CA ARG A 142 -26.38 2.27 -1.99
C ARG A 142 -25.69 1.71 -3.23
N ALA A 143 -25.92 2.33 -4.40
CA ALA A 143 -25.27 1.96 -5.65
C ALA A 143 -23.76 2.13 -5.56
N TRP A 144 -23.29 3.25 -4.97
CA TRP A 144 -21.87 3.48 -4.72
C TRP A 144 -21.26 2.43 -3.78
N GLU A 145 -21.91 2.14 -2.66
CA GLU A 145 -21.42 1.16 -1.69
C GLU A 145 -21.35 -0.26 -2.28
N GLU A 146 -22.29 -0.61 -3.14
CA GLU A 146 -22.29 -1.90 -3.85
C GLU A 146 -21.16 -1.97 -4.88
N ASP A 147 -20.99 -0.91 -5.69
CA ASP A 147 -19.91 -0.84 -6.69
C ASP A 147 -18.53 -0.87 -6.01
N TYR A 148 -18.34 -0.12 -4.93
CA TYR A 148 -17.14 -0.15 -4.12
C TYR A 148 -16.82 -1.55 -3.59
N ARG A 149 -17.80 -2.25 -3.00
CA ARG A 149 -17.61 -3.62 -2.50
C ARG A 149 -17.22 -4.59 -3.63
N ARG A 150 -17.80 -4.43 -4.80
CA ARG A 150 -17.51 -5.25 -5.98
C ARG A 150 -16.09 -5.03 -6.50
N ILE A 151 -15.63 -3.78 -6.59
CA ILE A 151 -14.34 -3.41 -7.17
C ILE A 151 -13.21 -3.57 -6.16
N ILE A 152 -13.39 -3.00 -4.98
CA ILE A 152 -12.33 -2.88 -3.98
C ILE A 152 -12.32 -4.06 -3.01
N GLY A 153 -13.48 -4.66 -2.72
CA GLY A 153 -13.60 -5.73 -1.72
C GLY A 153 -12.69 -6.92 -1.98
N ARG A 154 -12.68 -7.45 -3.21
CA ARG A 154 -11.82 -8.58 -3.60
C ARG A 154 -10.35 -8.24 -3.53
N ARG A 155 -9.96 -7.06 -4.02
CA ARG A 155 -8.58 -6.59 -4.02
C ARG A 155 -8.08 -6.37 -2.59
N ARG A 156 -8.91 -5.76 -1.76
CA ARG A 156 -8.63 -5.54 -0.35
C ARG A 156 -8.42 -6.85 0.41
N SER A 157 -9.21 -7.89 0.11
CA SER A 157 -9.03 -9.22 0.69
C SER A 157 -7.71 -9.85 0.25
N ALA A 158 -7.34 -9.73 -1.03
CA ALA A 158 -6.05 -10.20 -1.55
C ALA A 158 -4.87 -9.48 -0.89
N CYS A 159 -4.91 -8.14 -0.77
CA CYS A 159 -3.89 -7.37 -0.07
C CYS A 159 -3.78 -7.75 1.40
N ARG A 160 -4.91 -8.00 2.06
CA ARG A 160 -4.93 -8.43 3.46
C ARG A 160 -4.31 -9.82 3.63
N LEU A 161 -4.60 -10.76 2.73
CA LEU A 161 -3.98 -12.08 2.72
C LEU A 161 -2.46 -11.95 2.52
N LEU A 162 -2.03 -11.16 1.54
CA LEU A 162 -0.62 -10.92 1.28
C LEU A 162 0.07 -10.31 2.51
N SER A 163 -0.52 -9.30 3.16
CA SER A 163 0.07 -8.69 4.35
C SER A 163 0.17 -9.66 5.53
N LEU A 164 -0.75 -10.61 5.65
CA LEU A 164 -0.66 -11.68 6.66
C LEU A 164 0.48 -12.66 6.36
N THR A 165 0.69 -13.01 5.09
CA THR A 165 1.81 -13.88 4.68
C THR A 165 3.15 -13.20 4.88
N LEU A 166 3.25 -11.90 4.62
CA LEU A 166 4.47 -11.12 4.83
C LEU A 166 4.85 -10.95 6.31
N ARG A 167 3.93 -11.14 7.25
CA ARG A 167 4.22 -11.13 8.69
C ARG A 167 4.98 -12.36 9.18
N SER A 168 5.09 -13.40 8.36
CA SER A 168 5.89 -14.59 8.66
C SER A 168 7.15 -14.61 7.81
N PRO A 169 8.33 -14.31 8.38
CA PRO A 169 9.60 -14.31 7.63
C PRO A 169 9.89 -15.66 6.96
N THR A 170 9.52 -16.76 7.61
CA THR A 170 9.71 -18.12 7.06
C THR A 170 8.84 -18.34 5.82
N PHE A 171 7.57 -17.90 5.86
CA PHE A 171 6.66 -18.01 4.74
C PHE A 171 7.09 -17.11 3.58
N CYS A 172 7.55 -15.90 3.89
CA CYS A 172 8.07 -14.95 2.92
C CYS A 172 9.30 -15.53 2.19
N ARG A 173 10.26 -16.12 2.92
CA ARG A 173 11.43 -16.80 2.31
C ARG A 173 11.01 -17.95 1.40
N GLY A 174 10.03 -18.75 1.81
CA GLY A 174 9.50 -19.84 0.98
C GLY A 174 8.88 -19.34 -0.32
N ILE A 175 8.08 -18.27 -0.26
CA ILE A 175 7.48 -17.63 -1.44
C ILE A 175 8.58 -17.08 -2.36
N VAL A 176 9.54 -16.34 -1.82
CA VAL A 176 10.65 -15.77 -2.59
C VAL A 176 11.46 -16.88 -3.26
N ALA A 177 11.79 -17.96 -2.54
CA ALA A 177 12.49 -19.12 -3.11
C ALA A 177 11.69 -19.77 -4.23
N ALA A 178 10.38 -19.98 -4.05
CA ALA A 178 9.52 -20.56 -5.08
C ALA A 178 9.45 -19.67 -6.33
N ILE A 179 9.34 -18.37 -6.17
CA ILE A 179 9.31 -17.40 -7.28
C ILE A 179 10.68 -17.32 -7.98
N SER A 180 11.78 -17.43 -7.25
CA SER A 180 13.13 -17.44 -7.82
C SER A 180 13.37 -18.66 -8.73
N VAL A 181 12.75 -19.80 -8.41
CA VAL A 181 12.84 -21.02 -9.22
C VAL A 181 11.84 -20.98 -10.39
N ALA A 182 10.66 -20.45 -10.18
CA ALA A 182 9.59 -20.41 -11.19
C ALA A 182 8.91 -19.02 -11.21
N PRO A 183 9.50 -18.00 -11.86
CA PRO A 183 8.95 -16.64 -11.93
C PRO A 183 7.53 -16.58 -12.52
N SER A 184 7.17 -17.55 -13.38
CA SER A 184 5.84 -17.67 -13.98
C SER A 184 4.70 -17.87 -12.96
N LEU A 185 5.01 -18.34 -11.76
CA LEU A 185 4.04 -18.45 -10.66
C LEU A 185 3.45 -17.09 -10.24
N LEU A 186 4.16 -16.00 -10.54
CA LEU A 186 3.65 -14.63 -10.30
C LEU A 186 2.65 -14.16 -11.36
N ASN A 187 2.65 -14.76 -12.56
CA ASN A 187 1.83 -14.26 -13.67
C ASN A 187 0.33 -14.16 -13.34
N PRO A 188 -0.31 -15.16 -12.70
CA PRO A 188 -1.72 -15.06 -12.34
C PRO A 188 -2.00 -13.94 -11.34
N LEU A 189 -1.07 -13.72 -10.39
CA LEU A 189 -1.17 -12.66 -9.39
C LEU A 189 -1.00 -11.29 -10.07
N LEU A 190 0.04 -11.11 -10.88
CA LEU A 190 0.30 -9.87 -11.62
C LEU A 190 -0.81 -9.57 -12.62
N MET A 191 -1.31 -10.57 -13.34
CA MET A 191 -2.45 -10.40 -14.24
C MET A 191 -3.74 -10.06 -13.48
N GLY A 192 -3.95 -10.64 -12.30
CA GLY A 192 -5.09 -10.31 -11.42
C GLY A 192 -5.04 -8.88 -10.90
N MET A 193 -3.86 -8.40 -10.56
CA MET A 193 -3.61 -7.04 -10.11
C MET A 193 -3.70 -6.04 -11.27
N ASN A 194 -3.11 -6.34 -12.44
CA ASN A 194 -3.11 -5.49 -13.63
C ASN A 194 -4.41 -5.54 -14.43
N ARG A 195 -5.29 -6.49 -14.21
CA ARG A 195 -6.69 -6.43 -14.69
C ARG A 195 -7.48 -5.40 -13.88
N ALA A 196 -6.95 -4.18 -13.79
CA ALA A 196 -7.80 -3.02 -13.62
C ALA A 196 -8.84 -3.09 -14.74
N ASP A 197 -10.12 -3.00 -14.40
CA ASP A 197 -11.25 -3.00 -15.32
C ASP A 197 -11.15 -1.83 -16.31
N LEU A 198 -10.19 -1.90 -17.22
CA LEU A 198 -10.09 -1.04 -18.40
C LEU A 198 -11.18 -1.39 -19.43
N LYS A 199 -11.90 -2.51 -19.24
CA LYS A 199 -13.01 -2.94 -20.10
C LYS A 199 -14.24 -2.03 -20.05
N GLY A 200 -14.24 -0.97 -19.26
CA GLY A 200 -15.23 0.11 -19.28
C GLY A 200 -14.68 1.44 -19.80
N MET A 201 -13.47 1.47 -20.34
CA MET A 201 -12.88 2.64 -20.98
C MET A 201 -13.26 2.64 -22.46
N GLY A 202 -14.54 2.90 -22.79
CA GLY A 202 -14.88 3.43 -24.09
C GLY A 202 -14.11 4.73 -24.26
N ALA A 203 -13.32 4.82 -25.33
CA ALA A 203 -12.73 6.06 -25.80
C ALA A 203 -13.84 7.12 -26.00
N PRO A 204 -13.52 8.42 -25.87
CA PRO A 204 -14.45 9.50 -26.15
C PRO A 204 -14.96 9.46 -27.57
#